data_4c2b15d1aa0b356a4eb0f3e7304e3b87
#
_entry.id   4c2b15d1aa0b356a4eb0f3e7304e3b87
#
_cell.length_a   1.000
_cell.length_b   1.000
_cell.length_c   1.000
_cell.angle_alpha   90.00
_cell.angle_beta   90.00
_cell.angle_gamma   90.00
#
_symmetry.space_group_name_H-M   'P 1'
#
loop_
_entity.id
_entity.type
_entity.pdbx_description
1 polymer ?
#
loop_
_entity_poly.entity_id
_entity_poly.type
_entity_poly.pdbx_seq_one_letter_code
_entity_poly.pdbx_strand_id
1 'polypeptide(L)' 'MPRTDLFLKVEIEHDAGERPEHLAQEICRVVQKIYGVRSADLSSYVTHPDS' A
#
# COMPACT_ATOMS: atom_id res chain seq x y z
N MET A 1 3.95 -10.70 23.28
CA MET A 1 4.11 -11.22 21.92
C MET A 1 4.89 -10.23 21.08
N PRO A 2 5.85 -10.70 20.29
CA PRO A 2 6.64 -9.79 19.50
C PRO A 2 5.81 -9.13 18.39
N ARG A 3 6.21 -7.92 18.04
CA ARG A 3 5.63 -7.16 16.93
C ARG A 3 6.72 -6.97 15.88
N THR A 4 6.34 -7.12 14.64
CA THR A 4 7.27 -6.94 13.52
C THR A 4 6.66 -5.96 12.55
N ASP A 5 7.43 -4.95 12.16
CA ASP A 5 7.03 -4.02 11.12
C ASP A 5 7.59 -4.51 9.79
N LEU A 6 6.70 -4.69 8.82
CA LEU A 6 7.09 -5.11 7.48
C LEU A 6 7.09 -3.92 6.55
N PHE A 7 8.16 -3.76 5.79
CA PHE A 7 8.26 -2.74 4.78
C PHE A 7 8.23 -3.43 3.43
N LEU A 8 7.14 -3.23 2.70
CA LEU A 8 6.89 -3.93 1.45
C LEU A 8 6.92 -2.95 0.30
N LYS A 9 7.34 -3.45 -0.86
CA LYS A 9 7.23 -2.71 -2.10
C LYS A 9 6.13 -3.35 -2.94
N VAL A 10 5.10 -2.58 -3.26
CA VAL A 10 4.01 -3.02 -4.13
C VAL A 10 4.02 -2.14 -5.36
N GLU A 11 4.11 -2.76 -6.52
CA GLU A 11 4.11 -2.05 -7.78
C GLU A 11 2.70 -2.12 -8.37
N ILE A 12 2.16 -0.96 -8.72
CA ILE A 12 0.81 -0.86 -9.27
C ILE A 12 0.85 -0.12 -10.59
N GLU A 13 -0.12 -0.42 -11.45
CA GLU A 13 -0.36 0.35 -12.66
C GLU A 13 -1.66 1.11 -12.48
N HIS A 14 -1.66 2.38 -12.87
CA HIS A 14 -2.86 3.19 -12.80
C HIS A 14 -2.85 4.21 -13.93
N ASP A 15 -4.03 4.69 -14.28
CA ASP A 15 -4.17 5.75 -15.29
C ASP A 15 -3.65 7.06 -14.73
N ALA A 16 -3.23 7.96 -15.62
CA ALA A 16 -2.66 9.24 -15.22
C ALA A 16 -3.63 10.08 -14.38
N GLY A 17 -4.93 9.90 -14.59
CA GLY A 17 -5.95 10.61 -13.84
C GLY A 17 -6.30 10.00 -12.49
N GLU A 18 -5.80 8.80 -12.21
CA GLU A 18 -6.06 8.13 -10.94
C GLU A 18 -5.01 8.49 -9.92
N ARG A 19 -5.42 8.54 -8.67
CA ARG A 19 -4.50 8.84 -7.58
C ARG A 19 -3.99 7.55 -6.97
N PRO A 20 -2.66 7.35 -6.92
CA PRO A 20 -2.12 6.14 -6.30
C PRO A 20 -2.51 5.98 -4.85
N GLU A 21 -2.76 7.09 -4.14
CA GLU A 21 -3.18 7.05 -2.74
C GLU A 21 -4.49 6.30 -2.54
N HIS A 22 -5.41 6.41 -3.48
CA HIS A 22 -6.68 5.69 -3.39
C HIS A 22 -6.47 4.19 -3.44
N LEU A 23 -5.62 3.76 -4.36
CA LEU A 23 -5.30 2.35 -4.49
C LEU A 23 -4.55 1.85 -3.27
N ALA A 24 -3.64 2.67 -2.75
CA ALA A 24 -2.91 2.32 -1.53
C ALA A 24 -3.85 2.14 -0.35
N GLN A 25 -4.88 2.98 -0.23
CA GLN A 25 -5.87 2.85 0.84
C GLN A 25 -6.65 1.54 0.71
N GLU A 26 -7.00 1.15 -0.52
CA GLU A 26 -7.68 -0.11 -0.76
C GLU A 26 -6.79 -1.30 -0.36
N ILE A 27 -5.51 -1.23 -0.72
CA ILE A 27 -4.55 -2.27 -0.36
C ILE A 27 -4.44 -2.38 1.16
N CYS A 28 -4.31 -1.25 1.84
CA CYS A 28 -4.22 -1.23 3.30
C CYS A 28 -5.48 -1.82 3.94
N ARG A 29 -6.65 -1.52 3.38
CA ARG A 29 -7.92 -2.04 3.89
C ARG A 29 -7.96 -3.56 3.79
N VAL A 30 -7.53 -4.11 2.66
CA VAL A 30 -7.51 -5.55 2.45
C VAL A 30 -6.49 -6.21 3.36
N VAL A 31 -5.31 -5.60 3.48
CA VAL A 31 -4.24 -6.13 4.33
C VAL A 31 -4.68 -6.20 5.78
N GLN A 32 -5.44 -5.20 6.24
CA GLN A 32 -5.92 -5.17 7.63
C GLN A 32 -6.87 -6.31 7.95
N LYS A 33 -7.46 -6.94 6.93
CA LYS A 33 -8.36 -8.07 7.12
C LYS A 33 -7.61 -9.39 7.30
N ILE A 34 -6.31 -9.40 7.06
CA ILE A 34 -5.50 -10.60 7.22
C ILE A 34 -5.27 -10.86 8.71
N TYR A 35 -5.47 -12.11 9.12
CA TYR A 35 -5.26 -12.47 10.50
C TYR A 35 -3.83 -12.17 10.93
N GLY A 36 -3.69 -11.52 12.07
CA GLY A 36 -2.37 -11.17 12.60
C GLY A 36 -1.92 -9.75 12.27
N VAL A 37 -2.60 -9.08 11.33
CA VAL A 37 -2.26 -7.70 10.99
C VAL A 37 -2.95 -6.76 11.97
N ARG A 38 -2.15 -5.94 12.66
CA ARG A 38 -2.68 -4.97 13.62
C ARG A 38 -3.01 -3.64 12.97
N SER A 39 -2.17 -3.23 12.03
CA SER A 39 -2.37 -1.97 11.32
C SER A 39 -1.68 -2.03 9.97
N ALA A 40 -2.14 -1.22 9.05
CA ALA A 40 -1.52 -1.07 7.74
C ALA A 40 -1.71 0.36 7.29
N ASP A 41 -0.61 1.04 7.03
CA ASP A 41 -0.61 2.44 6.63
C ASP A 41 0.34 2.65 5.47
N LEU A 42 0.02 3.64 4.65
CA LEU A 42 0.91 4.05 3.58
C LEU A 42 1.99 4.96 4.14
N SER A 43 3.26 4.55 4.03
CA SER A 43 4.40 5.37 4.45
C SER A 43 4.77 6.38 3.38
N SER A 44 4.96 5.89 2.17
CA SER A 44 5.40 6.74 1.06
C SER A 44 5.16 6.00 -0.25
N TYR A 45 5.17 6.76 -1.33
CA TYR A 45 5.11 6.16 -2.66
C TYR A 45 5.86 7.05 -3.64
N VAL A 46 6.31 6.42 -4.72
CA VAL A 46 7.00 7.12 -5.81
C VAL A 46 6.33 6.71 -7.11
N THR A 47 5.98 7.69 -7.92
CA THR A 47 5.40 7.45 -9.23
C THR A 47 6.48 7.61 -10.31
N HIS A 48 6.65 6.57 -11.12
CA HIS A 48 7.57 6.63 -12.25
C HIS A 48 6.74 6.89 -13.50
N PRO A 49 6.93 8.02 -14.18
CA PRO A 49 6.17 8.28 -15.38
C PRO A 49 6.56 7.32 -16.49
N ASP A 50 5.59 7.00 -17.34
CA ASP A 50 5.87 6.24 -18.53
C ASP A 50 6.73 7.05 -19.47
N SER A 51 7.77 6.46 -19.97
CA SER A 51 8.67 7.12 -20.91
C SER A 51 8.21 6.92 -22.33
#